data_4b86b1288429f7d2e92e31ce6f02abb5
#
_entry.id   4b86b1288429f7d2e92e31ce6f02abb5
#
_cell.length_a   1.000
_cell.length_b   1.000
_cell.length_c   1.000
_cell.angle_alpha   90.00
_cell.angle_beta   90.00
_cell.angle_gamma   90.00
#
_symmetry.space_group_name_H-M   'P 1'
#
loop_
_entity.id
_entity.type
_entity.pdbx_description
1 polymer ?
#
loop_
_entity_poly.entity_id
_entity_poly.type
_entity_poly.pdbx_seq_one_letter_code
_entity_poly.pdbx_strand_id
1 'polypeptide(L)'
;MYKKMTFSFLVMVALGFFFTPAFAGEDIEGSGDHPMISRYEGSYIMGYAYYDYDRIVFPKEEDEDGLQTIAPEGEVTRILYVAPEGLSVLQVQRNYQVALQDAGFDLVYECFSGMDVCPRSIYRHYSPDFGLRGRDVYMGSDHSYFLARLPGDEGDVYVSAHTLLSDRVDGQPATALQVMEEKPLVTGKVEVDISAAAMAEYLEEKGSVRIYGIHFDTNEASIREGSASTLQEIALLLEEHPELELGVAGHTDATGNVDYNMDLSMRRAEAVVEYLVTEHGIDAGRLTPRGLGPWAPVAGNMDEDDRARNRRVELILLEVE
;
A
#
# COMPACT_ATOMS: atom_id res chain seq x y z
N MET A 1 89.10 33.32 -26.53
CA MET A 1 88.08 33.73 -27.49
C MET A 1 86.96 32.71 -27.41
N TYR A 2 85.96 32.94 -26.50
CA TYR A 2 84.80 32.00 -26.30
C TYR A 2 83.59 32.49 -27.08
N LYS A 3 83.13 31.69 -28.03
CA LYS A 3 81.89 31.92 -28.75
C LYS A 3 80.67 31.45 -27.84
N LYS A 4 79.80 32.40 -27.50
CA LYS A 4 78.57 32.13 -26.85
C LYS A 4 77.57 31.59 -27.87
N MET A 5 77.11 30.33 -27.65
CA MET A 5 75.99 29.71 -28.39
C MET A 5 74.69 30.04 -27.64
N THR A 6 73.81 30.82 -28.23
CA THR A 6 72.49 31.09 -27.74
C THR A 6 71.58 29.98 -28.18
N PHE A 7 71.05 29.21 -27.24
CA PHE A 7 70.00 28.21 -27.45
C PHE A 7 68.64 28.90 -27.37
N SER A 8 67.95 28.92 -28.48
CA SER A 8 66.55 29.43 -28.54
C SER A 8 65.59 28.30 -28.17
N PHE A 9 64.93 28.39 -27.03
CA PHE A 9 63.89 27.43 -26.59
C PHE A 9 62.59 27.81 -27.27
N LEU A 10 62.14 26.98 -28.20
CA LEU A 10 60.83 27.07 -28.81
C LEU A 10 59.83 26.39 -27.85
N VAL A 11 59.04 27.20 -27.15
CA VAL A 11 57.93 26.70 -26.32
C VAL A 11 56.75 26.33 -27.24
N MET A 12 56.54 25.02 -27.44
CA MET A 12 55.36 24.48 -28.11
C MET A 12 54.21 24.50 -27.08
N VAL A 13 53.29 25.46 -27.20
CA VAL A 13 52.01 25.44 -26.46
C VAL A 13 51.13 24.39 -27.10
N ALA A 14 51.09 23.20 -26.50
CA ALA A 14 50.07 22.22 -26.83
C ALA A 14 48.71 22.71 -26.29
N LEU A 15 47.83 23.17 -27.17
CA LEU A 15 46.42 23.35 -26.87
C LEU A 15 45.79 21.97 -26.64
N GLY A 16 45.80 21.55 -25.37
CA GLY A 16 44.98 20.44 -24.94
C GLY A 16 43.49 20.83 -25.06
N PHE A 17 42.80 20.24 -26.00
CA PHE A 17 41.33 20.20 -25.95
C PHE A 17 40.98 19.37 -24.73
N PHE A 18 40.67 20.02 -23.61
CA PHE A 18 39.96 19.40 -22.51
C PHE A 18 38.51 19.18 -23.04
N PHE A 19 38.20 17.97 -23.48
CA PHE A 19 36.84 17.48 -23.48
C PHE A 19 36.40 17.48 -22.02
N THR A 20 35.69 18.51 -21.60
CA THR A 20 34.86 18.40 -20.41
C THR A 20 33.83 17.31 -20.73
N PRO A 21 33.75 16.19 -19.97
CA PRO A 21 32.66 15.30 -20.16
C PRO A 21 31.40 16.14 -19.90
N ALA A 22 30.43 16.05 -20.85
CA ALA A 22 29.10 16.55 -20.63
C ALA A 22 28.64 16.03 -19.26
N PHE A 23 28.15 16.91 -18.39
CA PHE A 23 27.67 16.56 -17.07
C PHE A 23 26.63 15.44 -17.20
N ALA A 24 27.05 14.19 -17.01
CA ALA A 24 26.13 13.15 -16.63
C ALA A 24 25.57 13.58 -15.28
N GLY A 25 24.24 13.67 -15.14
CA GLY A 25 23.63 13.98 -13.87
C GLY A 25 24.10 12.96 -12.82
N GLU A 26 24.25 13.40 -11.59
CA GLU A 26 24.59 12.50 -10.49
C GLU A 26 23.33 11.83 -9.98
N ASP A 27 23.46 10.56 -9.58
CA ASP A 27 22.37 9.84 -8.91
C ASP A 27 21.97 10.55 -7.63
N ILE A 28 20.68 10.53 -7.29
CA ILE A 28 20.22 11.01 -6.00
C ILE A 28 20.76 10.12 -4.87
N GLU A 29 21.10 10.74 -3.74
CA GLU A 29 21.65 10.03 -2.58
C GLU A 29 20.72 8.93 -2.08
N GLY A 30 21.26 7.74 -1.79
CA GLY A 30 20.53 6.58 -1.30
C GLY A 30 19.79 5.80 -2.39
N SER A 31 19.94 6.15 -3.67
CA SER A 31 19.38 5.39 -4.79
C SER A 31 20.35 4.34 -5.33
N GLY A 32 19.83 3.40 -6.08
CA GLY A 32 20.60 2.37 -6.79
C GLY A 32 19.76 1.70 -7.86
N ASP A 33 20.44 0.94 -8.73
CA ASP A 33 19.75 0.09 -9.68
C ASP A 33 19.05 -1.07 -8.96
N HIS A 34 18.00 -1.61 -9.58
CA HIS A 34 17.40 -2.84 -9.10
C HIS A 34 18.36 -4.02 -9.30
N PRO A 35 18.47 -4.99 -8.34
CA PRO A 35 19.44 -6.09 -8.44
C PRO A 35 19.35 -6.91 -9.74
N MET A 36 18.15 -7.04 -10.31
CA MET A 36 17.93 -7.82 -11.54
C MET A 36 17.99 -6.96 -12.82
N ILE A 37 17.87 -5.63 -12.72
CA ILE A 37 17.69 -4.78 -13.91
C ILE A 37 18.62 -3.58 -13.82
N SER A 38 19.62 -3.52 -14.68
CA SER A 38 20.49 -2.36 -14.79
C SER A 38 19.81 -1.24 -15.57
N ARG A 39 20.29 -0.01 -15.35
CA ARG A 39 19.92 1.16 -16.15
C ARG A 39 20.44 1.05 -17.59
N TYR A 40 19.85 1.83 -18.50
CA TYR A 40 20.46 2.11 -19.80
C TYR A 40 21.82 2.79 -19.60
N GLU A 41 22.85 2.34 -20.32
CA GLU A 41 24.23 2.84 -20.15
C GLU A 41 24.30 4.37 -20.25
N GLY A 42 24.98 4.99 -19.28
CA GLY A 42 25.13 6.44 -19.17
C GLY A 42 23.93 7.19 -18.59
N SER A 43 22.88 6.49 -18.17
CA SER A 43 21.75 7.11 -17.45
C SER A 43 22.12 7.42 -16.00
N TYR A 44 21.39 8.36 -15.38
CA TYR A 44 21.45 8.64 -13.96
C TYR A 44 20.06 8.57 -13.29
N ILE A 45 20.04 8.41 -11.96
CA ILE A 45 18.79 8.28 -11.19
C ILE A 45 18.34 9.65 -10.68
N MET A 46 17.13 10.06 -11.09
CA MET A 46 16.50 11.31 -10.68
C MET A 46 15.40 11.11 -9.62
N GLY A 47 14.87 9.90 -9.51
CA GLY A 47 13.86 9.51 -8.51
C GLY A 47 14.01 8.06 -8.11
N TYR A 48 13.75 7.76 -6.83
CA TYR A 48 13.85 6.42 -6.28
C TYR A 48 12.86 6.25 -5.12
N ALA A 49 12.15 5.12 -5.11
CA ALA A 49 11.33 4.70 -3.98
C ALA A 49 11.37 3.18 -3.86
N TYR A 50 11.46 2.71 -2.63
CA TYR A 50 11.41 1.30 -2.28
C TYR A 50 10.38 1.07 -1.18
N TYR A 51 9.56 0.02 -1.36
CA TYR A 51 8.57 -0.43 -0.38
C TYR A 51 8.72 -1.93 -0.18
N ASP A 52 8.90 -2.37 1.05
CA ASP A 52 8.95 -3.79 1.40
C ASP A 52 7.63 -4.52 1.04
N TYR A 53 6.50 -3.80 1.08
CA TYR A 53 5.20 -4.29 0.64
C TYR A 53 4.32 -3.13 0.19
N ASP A 54 3.85 -3.18 -1.05
CA ASP A 54 2.90 -2.22 -1.64
C ASP A 54 2.13 -2.91 -2.77
N ARG A 55 1.22 -2.20 -3.39
CA ARG A 55 0.46 -2.63 -4.56
C ARG A 55 0.71 -1.69 -5.74
N ILE A 56 0.94 -2.26 -6.92
CA ILE A 56 0.98 -1.49 -8.16
C ILE A 56 -0.17 -1.89 -9.07
N VAL A 57 -0.83 -0.91 -9.67
CA VAL A 57 -1.83 -1.14 -10.72
C VAL A 57 -1.16 -0.97 -12.07
N PHE A 58 -0.97 -2.08 -12.79
CA PHE A 58 -0.37 -2.10 -14.11
C PHE A 58 -1.43 -2.16 -15.22
N PRO A 59 -1.41 -1.24 -16.19
CA PRO A 59 -2.10 -1.42 -17.47
C PRO A 59 -1.60 -2.66 -18.21
N LYS A 60 -2.51 -3.54 -18.63
CA LYS A 60 -2.14 -4.78 -19.34
C LYS A 60 -2.76 -4.96 -20.72
N GLU A 61 -3.82 -4.24 -21.01
CA GLU A 61 -4.57 -4.32 -22.27
C GLU A 61 -5.57 -3.17 -22.36
N GLU A 62 -5.95 -2.78 -23.56
CA GLU A 62 -7.10 -1.90 -23.79
C GLU A 62 -8.07 -2.61 -24.74
N ASP A 63 -9.32 -2.73 -24.34
CA ASP A 63 -10.41 -3.34 -25.10
C ASP A 63 -11.60 -2.38 -25.26
N GLU A 64 -12.74 -2.89 -25.79
CA GLU A 64 -13.96 -2.09 -25.97
C GLU A 64 -14.56 -1.57 -24.66
N ASP A 65 -14.29 -2.23 -23.53
CA ASP A 65 -14.73 -1.86 -22.19
C ASP A 65 -13.76 -0.88 -21.48
N GLY A 66 -12.60 -0.64 -22.07
CA GLY A 66 -11.57 0.30 -21.60
C GLY A 66 -10.25 -0.35 -21.18
N LEU A 67 -9.48 0.37 -20.35
CA LEU A 67 -8.16 -0.08 -19.92
C LEU A 67 -8.28 -1.20 -18.88
N GLN A 68 -7.84 -2.38 -19.25
CA GLN A 68 -7.70 -3.52 -18.34
C GLN A 68 -6.42 -3.40 -17.52
N THR A 69 -6.47 -3.78 -16.24
CA THR A 69 -5.35 -3.67 -15.32
C THR A 69 -5.13 -4.98 -14.55
N ILE A 70 -3.93 -5.14 -14.02
CA ILE A 70 -3.61 -6.08 -12.94
C ILE A 70 -3.05 -5.31 -11.76
N ALA A 71 -3.24 -5.83 -10.55
CA ALA A 71 -2.84 -5.14 -9.33
C ALA A 71 -2.15 -6.10 -8.34
N PRO A 72 -0.95 -6.62 -8.68
CA PRO A 72 -0.18 -7.47 -7.80
C PRO A 72 0.27 -6.71 -6.55
N GLU A 73 0.53 -7.48 -5.47
CA GLU A 73 1.02 -6.98 -4.19
C GLU A 73 2.34 -7.66 -3.83
N GLY A 74 3.28 -6.91 -3.27
CA GLY A 74 4.60 -7.42 -2.90
C GLY A 74 5.63 -6.34 -2.71
N GLU A 75 6.89 -6.69 -2.90
CA GLU A 75 8.01 -5.74 -2.85
C GLU A 75 8.04 -4.86 -4.10
N VAL A 76 8.20 -3.56 -3.89
CA VAL A 76 8.14 -2.57 -4.96
C VAL A 76 9.39 -1.73 -5.01
N THR A 77 10.03 -1.69 -6.17
CA THR A 77 11.08 -0.72 -6.49
C THR A 77 10.62 0.19 -7.62
N ARG A 78 10.70 1.50 -7.42
CA ARG A 78 10.39 2.52 -8.44
C ARG A 78 11.64 3.37 -8.67
N ILE A 79 12.08 3.47 -9.93
CA ILE A 79 13.27 4.21 -10.30
C ILE A 79 12.96 5.11 -11.49
N LEU A 80 13.29 6.39 -11.39
CA LEU A 80 13.25 7.32 -12.51
C LEU A 80 14.64 7.55 -13.05
N TYR A 81 14.92 7.02 -14.22
CA TYR A 81 16.15 7.23 -14.94
C TYR A 81 16.03 8.38 -15.94
N VAL A 82 17.11 9.11 -16.12
CA VAL A 82 17.28 10.04 -17.26
C VAL A 82 18.44 9.51 -18.11
N ALA A 83 18.13 9.21 -19.37
CA ALA A 83 19.10 8.66 -20.32
C ALA A 83 19.93 9.76 -20.98
N PRO A 84 21.09 9.43 -21.60
CA PRO A 84 21.90 10.38 -22.33
C PRO A 84 21.15 11.16 -23.43
N GLU A 85 21.61 12.38 -23.72
CA GLU A 85 21.07 13.23 -24.77
C GLU A 85 21.21 12.59 -26.15
N GLY A 86 20.26 12.86 -27.03
CA GLY A 86 20.27 12.39 -28.43
C GLY A 86 19.70 10.99 -28.66
N LEU A 87 19.25 10.30 -27.61
CA LEU A 87 18.55 9.02 -27.72
C LEU A 87 17.06 9.24 -27.98
N SER A 88 16.44 8.29 -28.70
CA SER A 88 14.99 8.25 -28.85
C SER A 88 14.35 7.40 -27.76
N VAL A 89 13.08 7.70 -27.45
CA VAL A 89 12.24 6.88 -26.55
C VAL A 89 12.23 5.42 -26.99
N LEU A 90 12.05 5.18 -28.29
CA LEU A 90 12.03 3.83 -28.85
C LEU A 90 13.34 3.07 -28.61
N GLN A 91 14.48 3.75 -28.78
CA GLN A 91 15.80 3.11 -28.55
C GLN A 91 15.98 2.69 -27.10
N VAL A 92 15.64 3.54 -26.15
CA VAL A 92 15.74 3.23 -24.72
C VAL A 92 14.80 2.07 -24.36
N GLN A 93 13.53 2.15 -24.77
CA GLN A 93 12.54 1.12 -24.47
C GLN A 93 12.90 -0.23 -25.05
N ARG A 94 13.34 -0.31 -26.30
CA ARG A 94 13.72 -1.59 -26.95
C ARG A 94 14.90 -2.26 -26.24
N ASN A 95 15.85 -1.50 -25.70
CA ASN A 95 16.94 -2.07 -24.91
C ASN A 95 16.43 -2.76 -23.64
N TYR A 96 15.50 -2.14 -22.90
CA TYR A 96 14.88 -2.79 -21.74
C TYR A 96 14.09 -4.04 -22.15
N GLN A 97 13.27 -3.96 -23.21
CA GLN A 97 12.46 -5.09 -23.67
C GLN A 97 13.33 -6.29 -24.09
N VAL A 98 14.38 -6.07 -24.87
CA VAL A 98 15.29 -7.14 -25.29
C VAL A 98 15.97 -7.76 -24.07
N ALA A 99 16.50 -6.95 -23.16
CA ALA A 99 17.17 -7.46 -21.97
C ALA A 99 16.22 -8.30 -21.08
N LEU A 100 14.97 -7.88 -20.92
CA LEU A 100 13.98 -8.62 -20.15
C LEU A 100 13.55 -9.91 -20.85
N GLN A 101 13.34 -9.89 -22.18
CA GLN A 101 13.03 -11.10 -22.96
C GLN A 101 14.18 -12.11 -22.94
N ASP A 102 15.43 -11.66 -23.06
CA ASP A 102 16.62 -12.51 -22.94
C ASP A 102 16.75 -13.11 -21.52
N ALA A 103 16.23 -12.44 -20.50
CA ALA A 103 16.15 -12.93 -19.13
C ALA A 103 14.91 -13.82 -18.86
N GLY A 104 14.08 -14.09 -19.88
CA GLY A 104 12.93 -15.00 -19.78
C GLY A 104 11.60 -14.34 -19.41
N PHE A 105 11.52 -13.00 -19.41
CA PHE A 105 10.25 -12.32 -19.21
C PHE A 105 9.35 -12.39 -20.43
N ASP A 106 8.07 -12.63 -20.22
CA ASP A 106 7.03 -12.51 -21.23
C ASP A 106 6.57 -11.05 -21.34
N LEU A 107 6.54 -10.51 -22.56
CA LEU A 107 5.96 -9.19 -22.81
C LEU A 107 4.43 -9.30 -22.76
N VAL A 108 3.80 -8.67 -21.76
CA VAL A 108 2.35 -8.74 -21.54
C VAL A 108 1.62 -7.68 -22.36
N TYR A 109 2.15 -6.45 -22.39
CA TYR A 109 1.54 -5.32 -23.10
C TYR A 109 2.60 -4.32 -23.53
N GLU A 110 2.41 -3.68 -24.68
CA GLU A 110 3.20 -2.51 -25.10
C GLU A 110 2.37 -1.51 -25.90
N CYS A 111 2.73 -0.25 -25.81
CA CYS A 111 2.18 0.81 -26.67
C CYS A 111 3.20 1.93 -26.91
N PHE A 112 3.03 2.66 -28.04
CA PHE A 112 3.85 3.80 -28.44
C PHE A 112 2.98 4.96 -28.89
N SER A 113 3.34 6.20 -28.54
CA SER A 113 2.70 7.37 -29.13
C SER A 113 3.10 7.51 -30.60
N GLY A 114 2.10 7.55 -31.47
CA GLY A 114 2.31 7.80 -32.91
C GLY A 114 2.10 6.62 -33.86
N MET A 115 2.06 5.36 -33.39
CA MET A 115 1.72 4.20 -34.21
C MET A 115 0.47 3.46 -33.71
N ASP A 116 0.42 3.12 -32.45
CA ASP A 116 -0.75 2.65 -31.73
C ASP A 116 -0.83 3.50 -30.46
N VAL A 117 -1.78 4.41 -30.42
CA VAL A 117 -1.84 5.46 -29.42
C VAL A 117 -1.85 4.84 -28.03
N CYS A 118 -0.77 5.01 -27.28
CA CYS A 118 -0.83 4.76 -25.85
C CYS A 118 -2.05 5.50 -25.28
N PRO A 119 -3.01 4.78 -24.69
CA PRO A 119 -4.21 5.42 -24.16
C PRO A 119 -3.85 6.53 -23.18
N ARG A 120 -4.51 7.68 -23.28
CA ARG A 120 -4.33 8.77 -22.30
C ARG A 120 -4.64 8.30 -20.86
N SER A 121 -5.39 7.24 -20.71
CA SER A 121 -5.68 6.55 -19.45
C SER A 121 -4.40 5.99 -18.80
N ILE A 122 -3.43 5.50 -19.58
CA ILE A 122 -2.14 5.04 -19.03
C ILE A 122 -1.44 6.15 -18.24
N TYR A 123 -1.44 7.38 -18.75
CA TYR A 123 -0.81 8.53 -18.09
C TYR A 123 -1.47 8.88 -16.75
N ARG A 124 -2.76 8.63 -16.60
CA ARG A 124 -3.49 8.90 -15.35
C ARG A 124 -3.25 7.84 -14.28
N HIS A 125 -3.06 6.59 -14.69
CA HIS A 125 -2.76 5.47 -13.79
C HIS A 125 -1.26 5.36 -13.49
N TYR A 126 -0.43 5.91 -14.39
CA TYR A 126 1.01 5.87 -14.26
C TYR A 126 1.54 7.21 -13.73
N SER A 127 1.23 7.51 -12.48
CA SER A 127 1.89 8.58 -11.74
C SER A 127 2.67 7.96 -10.59
N PRO A 128 3.80 7.31 -10.86
CA PRO A 128 4.60 6.72 -9.81
C PRO A 128 5.08 7.82 -8.87
N ASP A 129 4.93 7.60 -7.59
CA ASP A 129 5.49 8.51 -6.59
C ASP A 129 6.99 8.25 -6.48
N PHE A 130 7.79 9.07 -7.16
CA PHE A 130 9.25 9.09 -7.07
C PHE A 130 9.76 10.17 -6.11
N GLY A 131 8.88 10.74 -5.30
CA GLY A 131 9.15 11.93 -4.52
C GLY A 131 9.00 13.23 -5.34
N LEU A 132 9.08 14.38 -4.67
CA LEU A 132 8.76 15.70 -5.25
C LEU A 132 9.60 16.07 -6.48
N ARG A 133 10.86 15.63 -6.56
CA ARG A 133 11.75 15.91 -7.70
C ARG A 133 11.44 15.07 -8.93
N GLY A 134 11.08 13.79 -8.74
CA GLY A 134 10.77 12.88 -9.85
C GLY A 134 9.48 13.25 -10.58
N ARG A 135 8.50 13.81 -9.89
CA ARG A 135 7.21 14.20 -10.49
C ARG A 135 7.35 15.29 -11.56
N ASP A 136 8.25 16.25 -11.35
CA ASP A 136 8.43 17.37 -12.29
C ASP A 136 9.13 16.95 -13.57
N VAL A 137 9.97 15.92 -13.56
CA VAL A 137 10.69 15.39 -14.72
C VAL A 137 9.74 14.58 -15.63
N TYR A 138 8.62 14.11 -15.08
CA TYR A 138 7.69 13.20 -15.76
C TYR A 138 6.62 13.96 -16.57
N MET A 139 7.03 14.97 -17.33
CA MET A 139 6.20 15.74 -18.25
C MET A 139 6.94 15.90 -19.59
N GLY A 140 6.27 15.55 -20.70
CA GLY A 140 6.91 15.64 -22.01
C GLY A 140 6.08 15.02 -23.13
N SER A 141 6.76 14.62 -24.20
CA SER A 141 6.19 14.05 -25.42
C SER A 141 6.75 12.66 -25.73
N ASP A 142 6.32 12.07 -26.84
CA ASP A 142 6.80 10.77 -27.34
C ASP A 142 6.79 9.69 -26.27
N HIS A 143 5.62 9.31 -25.84
CA HIS A 143 5.44 8.33 -24.79
C HIS A 143 5.49 6.89 -25.29
N SER A 144 6.10 6.02 -24.50
CA SER A 144 6.03 4.58 -24.68
C SER A 144 5.83 3.87 -23.34
N TYR A 145 5.14 2.77 -23.35
CA TYR A 145 4.90 1.95 -22.17
C TYR A 145 5.04 0.47 -22.52
N PHE A 146 5.57 -0.33 -21.62
CA PHE A 146 5.41 -1.77 -21.66
C PHE A 146 5.24 -2.35 -20.26
N LEU A 147 4.65 -3.54 -20.21
CA LEU A 147 4.58 -4.43 -19.07
C LEU A 147 5.15 -5.78 -19.45
N ALA A 148 6.08 -6.29 -18.68
CA ALA A 148 6.64 -7.63 -18.80
C ALA A 148 6.44 -8.42 -17.50
N ARG A 149 6.34 -9.76 -17.58
CA ARG A 149 6.12 -10.66 -16.45
C ARG A 149 7.10 -11.83 -16.53
N LEU A 150 7.71 -12.16 -15.41
CA LEU A 150 8.47 -13.39 -15.20
C LEU A 150 7.68 -14.28 -14.23
N PRO A 151 7.11 -15.42 -14.68
CA PRO A 151 6.45 -16.35 -13.78
C PRO A 151 7.43 -16.99 -12.80
N GLY A 152 7.06 -17.09 -11.53
CA GLY A 152 7.87 -17.72 -10.49
C GLY A 152 7.04 -18.61 -9.56
N ASP A 153 7.67 -19.64 -8.99
CA ASP A 153 7.00 -20.59 -8.09
C ASP A 153 6.56 -19.96 -6.74
N GLU A 154 7.24 -18.91 -6.31
CA GLU A 154 6.96 -18.20 -5.05
C GLU A 154 6.21 -16.86 -5.26
N GLY A 155 5.95 -16.50 -6.50
CA GLY A 155 5.29 -15.27 -6.94
C GLY A 155 5.88 -14.79 -8.26
N ASP A 156 5.10 -14.03 -9.00
CA ASP A 156 5.53 -13.48 -10.28
C ASP A 156 6.34 -12.18 -10.07
N VAL A 157 7.23 -11.90 -11.03
CA VAL A 157 7.90 -10.59 -11.09
C VAL A 157 7.33 -9.81 -12.26
N TYR A 158 6.84 -8.60 -11.98
CA TYR A 158 6.34 -7.69 -13.00
C TYR A 158 7.29 -6.51 -13.16
N VAL A 159 7.62 -6.20 -14.40
CA VAL A 159 8.44 -5.03 -14.75
C VAL A 159 7.68 -4.17 -15.75
N SER A 160 7.48 -2.92 -15.41
CA SER A 160 6.98 -1.94 -16.37
C SER A 160 7.96 -0.81 -16.54
N ALA A 161 8.03 -0.28 -17.76
CA ALA A 161 8.74 0.96 -18.03
C ALA A 161 7.85 1.87 -18.87
N HIS A 162 7.74 3.10 -18.42
CA HIS A 162 7.15 4.19 -19.16
C HIS A 162 8.26 5.19 -19.49
N THR A 163 8.56 5.37 -20.77
CA THR A 163 9.61 6.28 -21.24
C THR A 163 8.98 7.42 -22.04
N LEU A 164 9.47 8.63 -21.80
CA LEU A 164 9.03 9.83 -22.52
C LEU A 164 10.22 10.76 -22.80
N LEU A 165 10.11 11.67 -23.79
CA LEU A 165 11.02 12.81 -23.90
C LEU A 165 10.58 13.88 -22.90
N SER A 166 11.43 14.15 -21.92
CA SER A 166 11.10 15.05 -20.82
C SER A 166 11.45 16.50 -21.13
N ASP A 167 10.47 17.39 -21.04
CA ASP A 167 10.65 18.85 -21.21
C ASP A 167 11.49 19.49 -20.08
N ARG A 168 11.73 18.75 -18.99
CA ARG A 168 12.44 19.25 -17.80
C ARG A 168 13.92 18.88 -17.75
N VAL A 169 14.33 17.99 -18.62
CA VAL A 169 15.73 17.56 -18.76
C VAL A 169 16.17 17.67 -20.22
N ASP A 170 15.97 18.85 -20.82
CA ASP A 170 16.43 19.24 -22.15
C ASP A 170 16.03 18.25 -23.28
N GLY A 171 14.85 17.62 -23.17
CA GLY A 171 14.36 16.66 -24.15
C GLY A 171 15.02 15.28 -24.08
N GLN A 172 15.72 14.97 -23.00
CA GLN A 172 16.29 13.63 -22.77
C GLN A 172 15.20 12.61 -22.47
N PRO A 173 15.38 11.33 -22.84
CA PRO A 173 14.46 10.28 -22.43
C PRO A 173 14.48 10.07 -20.91
N ALA A 174 13.31 10.19 -20.30
CA ALA A 174 13.10 9.86 -18.89
C ALA A 174 12.29 8.57 -18.81
N THR A 175 12.79 7.57 -18.08
CA THR A 175 12.17 6.25 -17.92
C THR A 175 11.78 6.02 -16.47
N ALA A 176 10.47 5.92 -16.22
CA ALA A 176 9.93 5.42 -14.98
C ALA A 176 9.89 3.88 -15.03
N LEU A 177 10.85 3.25 -14.38
CA LEU A 177 10.90 1.80 -14.18
C LEU A 177 10.19 1.45 -12.88
N GLN A 178 9.29 0.47 -12.91
CA GLN A 178 8.69 -0.13 -11.73
C GLN A 178 8.91 -1.63 -11.76
N VAL A 179 9.42 -2.16 -10.68
CA VAL A 179 9.58 -3.59 -10.46
C VAL A 179 8.70 -3.97 -9.28
N MET A 180 7.88 -4.98 -9.46
CA MET A 180 7.03 -5.60 -8.45
C MET A 180 7.42 -7.07 -8.34
N GLU A 181 7.86 -7.50 -7.17
CA GLU A 181 8.11 -8.90 -6.84
C GLU A 181 6.98 -9.35 -5.91
N GLU A 182 6.07 -10.20 -6.43
CA GLU A 182 4.96 -10.71 -5.62
C GLU A 182 5.48 -11.47 -4.40
N LYS A 183 4.97 -11.10 -3.25
CA LYS A 183 5.24 -11.83 -2.01
C LYS A 183 4.08 -11.70 -1.03
N PRO A 184 3.89 -12.65 -0.11
CA PRO A 184 2.84 -12.56 0.89
C PRO A 184 3.11 -11.43 1.90
N LEU A 185 2.04 -10.78 2.34
CA LEU A 185 2.12 -9.79 3.42
C LEU A 185 2.58 -10.45 4.72
N VAL A 186 3.63 -9.91 5.34
CA VAL A 186 4.03 -10.29 6.70
C VAL A 186 3.03 -9.66 7.68
N THR A 187 2.16 -10.48 8.25
CA THR A 187 1.15 -10.09 9.24
C THR A 187 1.68 -10.19 10.68
N GLY A 188 0.84 -9.83 11.66
CA GLY A 188 1.21 -9.91 13.08
C GLY A 188 2.14 -8.77 13.56
N LYS A 189 2.25 -7.67 12.79
CA LYS A 189 3.00 -6.46 13.18
C LYS A 189 2.16 -5.47 13.97
N VAL A 190 0.84 -5.65 13.98
CA VAL A 190 -0.11 -4.87 14.76
C VAL A 190 -0.87 -5.84 15.64
N GLU A 191 -0.83 -5.60 16.94
CA GLU A 191 -1.63 -6.30 17.92
C GLU A 191 -2.78 -5.39 18.34
N VAL A 192 -3.97 -5.96 18.42
CA VAL A 192 -5.11 -5.30 19.05
C VAL A 192 -5.18 -5.86 20.46
N ASP A 193 -4.83 -5.03 21.42
CA ASP A 193 -4.91 -5.41 22.83
C ASP A 193 -6.39 -5.31 23.27
N ILE A 194 -6.99 -6.47 23.51
CA ILE A 194 -8.35 -6.63 24.06
C ILE A 194 -8.29 -7.22 25.48
N SER A 195 -7.14 -7.12 26.14
CA SER A 195 -6.96 -7.62 27.51
C SER A 195 -7.88 -6.92 28.50
N ALA A 196 -8.11 -7.60 29.64
CA ALA A 196 -8.84 -7.02 30.76
C ALA A 196 -8.28 -5.65 31.18
N ALA A 197 -6.95 -5.52 31.24
CA ALA A 197 -6.28 -4.27 31.60
C ALA A 197 -6.54 -3.14 30.61
N ALA A 198 -6.45 -3.42 29.28
CA ALA A 198 -6.75 -2.43 28.26
C ALA A 198 -8.23 -2.01 28.28
N MET A 199 -9.14 -2.94 28.50
CA MET A 199 -10.57 -2.63 28.66
C MET A 199 -10.85 -1.78 29.89
N ALA A 200 -10.18 -2.03 31.03
CA ALA A 200 -10.31 -1.22 32.23
C ALA A 200 -9.88 0.22 32.00
N GLU A 201 -8.72 0.43 31.34
CA GLU A 201 -8.23 1.77 30.97
C GLU A 201 -9.24 2.53 30.08
N TYR A 202 -9.79 1.85 29.06
CA TYR A 202 -10.80 2.44 28.18
C TYR A 202 -12.09 2.81 28.91
N LEU A 203 -12.56 1.95 29.82
CA LEU A 203 -13.74 2.23 30.62
C LEU A 203 -13.53 3.42 31.55
N GLU A 204 -12.37 3.52 32.21
CA GLU A 204 -12.02 4.65 33.05
C GLU A 204 -11.90 5.96 32.26
N GLU A 205 -11.23 5.93 31.08
CA GLU A 205 -10.98 7.13 30.29
C GLU A 205 -12.19 7.60 29.47
N LYS A 206 -12.95 6.65 28.89
CA LYS A 206 -14.00 6.92 27.89
C LYS A 206 -15.42 6.58 28.35
N GLY A 207 -15.55 5.85 29.46
CA GLY A 207 -16.85 5.34 29.95
C GLY A 207 -17.43 4.18 29.16
N SER A 208 -16.81 3.79 28.04
CA SER A 208 -17.23 2.62 27.26
C SER A 208 -16.10 2.04 26.41
N VAL A 209 -16.19 0.74 26.09
CA VAL A 209 -15.27 0.06 25.18
C VAL A 209 -16.02 -0.81 24.17
N ARG A 210 -15.61 -0.73 22.89
CA ARG A 210 -16.22 -1.48 21.79
C ARG A 210 -15.53 -2.81 21.61
N ILE A 211 -16.32 -3.89 21.61
CA ILE A 211 -15.84 -5.25 21.48
C ILE A 211 -16.23 -5.82 20.12
N TYR A 212 -15.25 -6.13 19.29
CA TYR A 212 -15.44 -6.71 17.96
C TYR A 212 -15.18 -8.23 17.91
N GLY A 213 -14.54 -8.79 18.95
CA GLY A 213 -14.17 -10.20 19.02
C GLY A 213 -15.30 -11.15 19.44
N ILE A 214 -16.55 -10.65 19.60
CA ILE A 214 -17.71 -11.50 19.88
C ILE A 214 -18.49 -11.71 18.60
N HIS A 215 -18.51 -12.94 18.11
CA HIS A 215 -19.14 -13.34 16.87
C HIS A 215 -20.40 -14.16 17.11
N PHE A 216 -21.44 -13.87 16.33
CA PHE A 216 -22.73 -14.58 16.36
C PHE A 216 -23.01 -15.25 15.02
N ASP A 217 -23.88 -16.25 15.04
CA ASP A 217 -24.42 -16.81 13.81
C ASP A 217 -25.35 -15.81 13.10
N THR A 218 -25.48 -15.97 11.79
CA THR A 218 -26.24 -15.02 10.96
C THR A 218 -27.70 -14.99 11.41
N ASN A 219 -28.20 -13.80 11.76
CA ASN A 219 -29.54 -13.55 12.28
C ASN A 219 -29.87 -14.28 13.60
N GLU A 220 -28.87 -14.77 14.32
CA GLU A 220 -29.01 -15.47 15.58
C GLU A 220 -28.26 -14.76 16.72
N ALA A 221 -28.54 -15.17 17.96
CA ALA A 221 -27.83 -14.76 19.17
C ALA A 221 -26.87 -15.84 19.67
N SER A 222 -26.70 -16.93 18.93
CA SER A 222 -25.78 -18.02 19.25
C SER A 222 -24.34 -17.53 19.15
N ILE A 223 -23.59 -17.55 20.25
CA ILE A 223 -22.20 -17.14 20.29
C ILE A 223 -21.35 -18.23 19.65
N ARG A 224 -20.44 -17.83 18.74
CA ARG A 224 -19.51 -18.72 18.06
C ARG A 224 -18.30 -19.04 18.94
N GLU A 225 -17.74 -20.22 18.78
CA GLU A 225 -16.58 -20.72 19.53
C GLU A 225 -15.36 -19.77 19.48
N GLY A 226 -15.15 -19.09 18.34
CA GLY A 226 -14.07 -18.08 18.18
C GLY A 226 -14.18 -16.86 19.11
N SER A 227 -15.28 -16.69 19.85
CA SER A 227 -15.50 -15.59 20.79
C SER A 227 -14.95 -15.87 22.21
N ALA A 228 -14.57 -17.12 22.49
CA ALA A 228 -14.24 -17.57 23.85
C ALA A 228 -13.11 -16.78 24.50
N SER A 229 -12.05 -16.46 23.76
CA SER A 229 -10.92 -15.67 24.26
C SER A 229 -11.33 -14.24 24.67
N THR A 230 -12.15 -13.59 23.87
CA THR A 230 -12.67 -12.24 24.16
C THR A 230 -13.58 -12.25 25.40
N LEU A 231 -14.45 -13.25 25.51
CA LEU A 231 -15.34 -13.39 26.66
C LEU A 231 -14.57 -13.72 27.94
N GLN A 232 -13.48 -14.48 27.85
CA GLN A 232 -12.59 -14.75 28.97
C GLN A 232 -11.91 -13.47 29.48
N GLU A 233 -11.45 -12.58 28.57
CA GLU A 233 -10.85 -11.29 28.96
C GLU A 233 -11.89 -10.35 29.62
N ILE A 234 -13.15 -10.37 29.16
CA ILE A 234 -14.24 -9.62 29.82
C ILE A 234 -14.52 -10.19 31.22
N ALA A 235 -14.50 -11.51 31.37
CA ALA A 235 -14.66 -12.13 32.69
C ALA A 235 -13.52 -11.76 33.62
N LEU A 236 -12.26 -11.82 33.16
CA LEU A 236 -11.08 -11.41 33.91
C LEU A 236 -11.15 -9.94 34.34
N LEU A 237 -11.58 -9.04 33.47
CA LEU A 237 -11.84 -7.63 33.80
C LEU A 237 -12.79 -7.52 35.01
N LEU A 238 -13.90 -8.25 34.96
CA LEU A 238 -14.91 -8.22 36.04
C LEU A 238 -14.46 -8.90 37.32
N GLU A 239 -13.57 -9.89 37.26
CA GLU A 239 -12.94 -10.55 38.42
C GLU A 239 -11.92 -9.64 39.10
N GLU A 240 -11.09 -8.94 38.29
CA GLU A 240 -10.05 -8.01 38.79
C GLU A 240 -10.65 -6.73 39.34
N HIS A 241 -11.83 -6.31 38.82
CA HIS A 241 -12.54 -5.10 39.21
C HIS A 241 -13.94 -5.40 39.72
N PRO A 242 -14.07 -5.92 40.97
CA PRO A 242 -15.35 -6.32 41.55
C PRO A 242 -16.35 -5.18 41.73
N GLU A 243 -15.89 -3.94 41.72
CA GLU A 243 -16.72 -2.72 41.80
C GLU A 243 -17.40 -2.35 40.51
N LEU A 244 -16.96 -2.87 39.36
CA LEU A 244 -17.52 -2.48 38.05
C LEU A 244 -18.95 -3.06 37.86
N GLU A 245 -19.85 -2.19 37.49
CA GLU A 245 -21.15 -2.54 36.92
C GLU A 245 -21.20 -2.11 35.45
N LEU A 246 -21.52 -3.01 34.55
CA LEU A 246 -21.43 -2.79 33.12
C LEU A 246 -22.78 -2.95 32.40
N GLY A 247 -23.11 -1.99 31.56
CA GLY A 247 -24.06 -2.17 30.48
C GLY A 247 -23.42 -2.99 29.35
N VAL A 248 -24.09 -4.05 28.93
CA VAL A 248 -23.69 -4.85 27.76
C VAL A 248 -24.62 -4.48 26.61
N ALA A 249 -24.16 -3.66 25.68
CA ALA A 249 -24.97 -3.15 24.59
C ALA A 249 -24.70 -3.88 23.27
N GLY A 250 -25.74 -4.49 22.70
CA GLY A 250 -25.68 -5.09 21.37
C GLY A 250 -26.06 -4.10 20.29
N HIS A 251 -25.34 -4.14 19.17
CA HIS A 251 -25.59 -3.29 18.01
C HIS A 251 -25.71 -4.11 16.72
N THR A 252 -26.46 -3.59 15.76
CA THR A 252 -26.57 -4.14 14.38
C THR A 252 -26.15 -3.07 13.37
N ASP A 253 -25.93 -3.50 12.14
CA ASP A 253 -25.97 -2.59 11.00
C ASP A 253 -27.43 -2.16 10.70
N ALA A 254 -27.60 -1.27 9.72
CA ALA A 254 -28.93 -0.74 9.34
C ALA A 254 -29.65 -1.61 8.29
N THR A 255 -29.16 -2.83 8.01
CA THR A 255 -29.79 -3.72 7.03
C THR A 255 -31.05 -4.37 7.62
N GLY A 256 -32.15 -4.30 6.90
CA GLY A 256 -33.39 -4.97 7.28
C GLY A 256 -34.35 -4.13 8.14
N ASN A 257 -35.19 -4.82 8.92
CA ASN A 257 -36.23 -4.17 9.73
C ASN A 257 -35.65 -3.69 11.08
N VAL A 258 -35.97 -2.45 11.46
CA VAL A 258 -35.44 -1.82 12.69
C VAL A 258 -35.90 -2.56 13.95
N ASP A 259 -37.19 -2.93 14.04
CA ASP A 259 -37.75 -3.61 15.23
C ASP A 259 -37.09 -4.98 15.42
N TYR A 260 -36.89 -5.71 14.32
CA TYR A 260 -36.17 -6.98 14.32
C TYR A 260 -34.70 -6.79 14.79
N ASN A 261 -34.01 -5.75 14.32
CA ASN A 261 -32.65 -5.45 14.72
C ASN A 261 -32.54 -5.04 16.19
N MET A 262 -33.54 -4.31 16.70
CA MET A 262 -33.65 -4.02 18.13
C MET A 262 -33.76 -5.30 18.96
N ASP A 263 -34.66 -6.21 18.60
CA ASP A 263 -34.83 -7.50 19.27
C ASP A 263 -33.59 -8.39 19.15
N LEU A 264 -32.99 -8.48 17.95
CA LEU A 264 -31.77 -9.28 17.73
C LEU A 264 -30.60 -8.76 18.56
N SER A 265 -30.39 -7.45 18.62
CA SER A 265 -29.32 -6.83 19.40
C SER A 265 -29.51 -7.05 20.91
N MET A 266 -30.77 -7.01 21.39
CA MET A 266 -31.08 -7.33 22.79
C MET A 266 -30.77 -8.78 23.12
N ARG A 267 -31.23 -9.73 22.31
CA ARG A 267 -30.95 -11.16 22.51
C ARG A 267 -29.45 -11.47 22.48
N ARG A 268 -28.67 -10.78 21.65
CA ARG A 268 -27.20 -10.90 21.63
C ARG A 268 -26.55 -10.38 22.89
N ALA A 269 -27.01 -9.24 23.41
CA ALA A 269 -26.54 -8.73 24.69
C ALA A 269 -26.88 -9.68 25.86
N GLU A 270 -28.09 -10.23 25.87
CA GLU A 270 -28.53 -11.24 26.86
C GLU A 270 -27.68 -12.50 26.77
N ALA A 271 -27.35 -13.00 25.57
CA ALA A 271 -26.49 -14.17 25.39
C ALA A 271 -25.07 -13.95 25.92
N VAL A 272 -24.50 -12.75 25.76
CA VAL A 272 -23.20 -12.40 26.33
C VAL A 272 -23.27 -12.39 27.87
N VAL A 273 -24.28 -11.77 28.45
CA VAL A 273 -24.49 -11.76 29.91
C VAL A 273 -24.67 -13.18 30.44
N GLU A 274 -25.53 -13.99 29.80
CA GLU A 274 -25.75 -15.39 30.19
C GLU A 274 -24.45 -16.20 30.16
N TYR A 275 -23.63 -16.04 29.13
CA TYR A 275 -22.34 -16.70 29.02
C TYR A 275 -21.39 -16.33 30.17
N LEU A 276 -21.24 -15.02 30.47
CA LEU A 276 -20.39 -14.55 31.55
C LEU A 276 -20.84 -15.06 32.93
N VAL A 277 -22.16 -15.13 33.15
CA VAL A 277 -22.75 -15.63 34.38
C VAL A 277 -22.57 -17.16 34.50
N THR A 278 -22.88 -17.93 33.45
CA THR A 278 -22.89 -19.40 33.52
C THR A 278 -21.51 -20.02 33.43
N GLU A 279 -20.67 -19.53 32.55
CA GLU A 279 -19.35 -20.11 32.27
C GLU A 279 -18.24 -19.53 33.19
N HIS A 280 -18.39 -18.26 33.61
CA HIS A 280 -17.36 -17.58 34.43
C HIS A 280 -17.85 -17.21 35.83
N GLY A 281 -19.11 -17.45 36.18
CA GLY A 281 -19.62 -17.20 37.52
C GLY A 281 -19.74 -15.72 37.90
N ILE A 282 -19.77 -14.81 36.92
CA ILE A 282 -19.95 -13.38 37.17
C ILE A 282 -21.34 -13.11 37.76
N ASP A 283 -21.44 -12.26 38.78
CA ASP A 283 -22.72 -11.88 39.37
C ASP A 283 -23.61 -11.15 38.33
N ALA A 284 -24.77 -11.74 38.06
CA ALA A 284 -25.74 -11.19 37.12
C ALA A 284 -26.19 -9.75 37.46
N GLY A 285 -26.16 -9.39 38.74
CA GLY A 285 -26.49 -8.03 39.21
C GLY A 285 -25.56 -6.95 38.71
N ARG A 286 -24.34 -7.33 38.31
CA ARG A 286 -23.33 -6.42 37.75
C ARG A 286 -23.45 -6.18 36.25
N LEU A 287 -24.32 -6.90 35.54
CA LEU A 287 -24.43 -6.87 34.11
C LEU A 287 -25.84 -6.48 33.67
N THR A 288 -25.95 -5.43 32.88
CA THR A 288 -27.24 -4.93 32.38
C THR A 288 -27.30 -5.04 30.84
N PRO A 289 -27.99 -6.02 30.25
CA PRO A 289 -28.08 -6.15 28.80
C PRO A 289 -28.96 -5.05 28.20
N ARG A 290 -28.57 -4.53 27.01
CA ARG A 290 -29.33 -3.56 26.23
C ARG A 290 -29.20 -3.85 24.74
N GLY A 291 -30.32 -3.76 23.99
CA GLY A 291 -30.34 -3.78 22.55
C GLY A 291 -30.44 -2.37 21.99
N LEU A 292 -29.44 -1.90 21.26
CA LEU A 292 -29.44 -0.60 20.61
C LEU A 292 -29.71 -0.69 19.11
N GLY A 293 -29.68 -1.91 18.53
CA GLY A 293 -29.94 -2.11 17.12
C GLY A 293 -29.11 -1.18 16.24
N PRO A 294 -29.69 -0.52 15.22
CA PRO A 294 -28.98 0.38 14.33
C PRO A 294 -28.91 1.84 14.84
N TRP A 295 -29.39 2.14 16.05
CA TRP A 295 -29.56 3.54 16.50
C TRP A 295 -28.28 4.24 16.95
N ALA A 296 -27.19 3.54 17.16
CA ALA A 296 -25.91 4.12 17.54
C ALA A 296 -24.81 3.67 16.56
N PRO A 297 -24.83 4.10 15.28
CA PRO A 297 -23.83 3.73 14.32
C PRO A 297 -22.49 4.41 14.61
N VAL A 298 -21.38 3.67 14.37
CA VAL A 298 -20.00 4.17 14.50
C VAL A 298 -19.34 4.31 13.13
N ALA A 299 -20.01 3.85 12.09
CA ALA A 299 -19.59 3.97 10.69
C ALA A 299 -20.80 4.15 9.79
N GLY A 300 -20.59 4.44 8.50
CA GLY A 300 -21.67 4.39 7.50
C GLY A 300 -22.31 3.00 7.42
N ASN A 301 -23.24 2.81 6.48
CA ASN A 301 -23.85 1.51 6.22
C ASN A 301 -23.83 1.19 4.71
N MET A 302 -23.01 1.91 3.96
CA MET A 302 -22.99 1.84 2.49
C MET A 302 -22.28 0.60 1.98
N ASP A 303 -21.19 0.21 2.61
CA ASP A 303 -20.39 -0.97 2.27
C ASP A 303 -20.34 -1.98 3.42
N GLU A 304 -19.72 -3.14 3.16
CA GLU A 304 -19.65 -4.23 4.14
C GLU A 304 -18.71 -3.92 5.31
N ASP A 305 -17.64 -3.19 5.06
CA ASP A 305 -16.66 -2.82 6.10
C ASP A 305 -17.29 -1.88 7.12
N ASP A 306 -18.06 -0.91 6.67
CA ASP A 306 -18.84 -0.02 7.53
C ASP A 306 -19.89 -0.76 8.34
N ARG A 307 -20.64 -1.69 7.68
CA ARG A 307 -21.63 -2.52 8.35
C ARG A 307 -21.00 -3.43 9.40
N ALA A 308 -19.84 -4.02 9.09
CA ALA A 308 -19.10 -4.86 10.03
C ALA A 308 -18.71 -4.09 11.31
N ARG A 309 -18.33 -2.82 11.19
CA ARG A 309 -18.01 -1.95 12.34
C ARG A 309 -19.24 -1.61 13.17
N ASN A 310 -20.44 -1.58 12.58
CA ASN A 310 -21.67 -1.36 13.31
C ASN A 310 -22.16 -2.63 14.04
N ARG A 311 -21.89 -3.83 13.55
CA ARG A 311 -22.20 -5.12 14.21
C ARG A 311 -21.19 -5.40 15.32
N ARG A 312 -21.46 -4.92 16.52
CA ARG A 312 -20.56 -5.02 17.68
C ARG A 312 -21.32 -5.22 18.99
N VAL A 313 -20.57 -5.55 20.02
CA VAL A 313 -20.96 -5.43 21.43
C VAL A 313 -20.19 -4.24 22.03
N GLU A 314 -20.78 -3.50 22.95
CA GLU A 314 -20.13 -2.40 23.66
C GLU A 314 -20.34 -2.60 25.16
N LEU A 315 -19.25 -2.52 25.93
CA LEU A 315 -19.33 -2.49 27.41
C LEU A 315 -19.36 -1.02 27.82
N ILE A 316 -20.31 -0.67 28.67
CA ILE A 316 -20.55 0.70 29.11
C ILE A 316 -20.46 0.73 30.63
N LEU A 317 -19.60 1.59 31.16
CA LEU A 317 -19.47 1.78 32.60
C LEU A 317 -20.77 2.40 33.13
N LEU A 318 -21.41 1.73 34.08
CA LEU A 318 -22.52 2.28 34.82
C LEU A 318 -21.97 2.92 36.10
N GLU A 319 -22.45 4.14 36.41
CA GLU A 319 -22.05 4.79 37.66
C GLU A 319 -22.57 3.94 38.85
N VAL A 320 -21.68 3.63 39.76
CA VAL A 320 -22.01 3.05 41.06
C VAL A 320 -22.24 4.24 41.99
N GLU A 321 -23.46 4.37 42.58
CA GLU A 321 -23.74 5.34 43.62
C GLU A 321 -23.03 5.03 44.97
#